data_6fdc2f8170c45a3ea400c21bbbd97b32
#
_entry.id   6fdc2f8170c45a3ea400c21bbbd97b32
#
_cell.length_a   1.000
_cell.length_b   1.000
_cell.length_c   1.000
_cell.angle_alpha   90.00
_cell.angle_beta   90.00
_cell.angle_gamma   90.00
#
_symmetry.space_group_name_H-M   'P 1'
#
loop_
_entity.id
_entity.type
_entity.pdbx_description
1 polymer ?
#
loop_
_entity_poly.entity_id
_entity_poly.type
_entity_poly.pdbx_seq_one_letter_code
_entity_poly.pdbx_strand_id
1 'polypeptide(L)'
;MADVLFLRLAKADFDTAFDWYAERSHDVAIRFADAILDALERIAREPERFAMIDGFHRQGRVQRFPFRIVFRHDGEHLIVVAIAHHRRQSGYWRPMDEPS
;
A
#
# COMPACT_ATOMS: atom_id res chain seq x y z
N MET A 1 6.99 -10.35 -14.41
CA MET A 1 6.30 -9.60 -13.36
C MET A 1 7.34 -9.05 -12.39
N ALA A 2 7.24 -7.81 -12.03
CA ALA A 2 8.15 -7.20 -11.08
C ALA A 2 7.98 -7.82 -9.69
N ASP A 3 9.09 -8.00 -8.99
CA ASP A 3 9.04 -8.45 -7.61
C ASP A 3 8.41 -7.36 -6.75
N VAL A 4 7.56 -7.76 -5.82
CA VAL A 4 6.92 -6.84 -4.89
C VAL A 4 7.59 -7.00 -3.53
N LEU A 5 8.16 -5.90 -3.05
CA LEU A 5 8.81 -5.85 -1.74
C LEU A 5 8.02 -4.95 -0.81
N PHE A 6 7.86 -5.36 0.43
CA PHE A 6 7.16 -4.55 1.42
C PHE A 6 8.18 -4.01 2.42
N LEU A 7 8.16 -2.69 2.62
CA LEU A 7 8.92 -2.12 3.72
C LEU A 7 8.24 -2.51 5.03
N ARG A 8 9.02 -2.44 6.10
CA ARG A 8 8.53 -2.82 7.43
C ARG A 8 7.26 -2.06 7.82
N LEU A 9 7.21 -0.78 7.52
CA LEU A 9 6.04 0.03 7.83
C LEU A 9 4.80 -0.46 7.08
N ALA A 10 4.94 -0.77 5.80
CA ALA A 10 3.81 -1.26 5.00
C ALA A 10 3.27 -2.57 5.55
N LYS A 11 4.15 -3.45 5.97
CA LYS A 11 3.76 -4.72 6.57
C LYS A 11 3.03 -4.49 7.89
N ALA A 12 3.54 -3.59 8.73
CA ALA A 12 2.89 -3.24 9.98
C ALA A 12 1.53 -2.58 9.75
N ASP A 13 1.43 -1.71 8.75
CA ASP A 13 0.15 -1.09 8.36
C ASP A 13 -0.88 -2.14 7.97
N PHE A 14 -0.46 -3.12 7.16
CA PHE A 14 -1.36 -4.21 6.75
C PHE A 14 -1.83 -5.01 7.96
N ASP A 15 -0.90 -5.44 8.81
CA ASP A 15 -1.23 -6.26 9.96
C ASP A 15 -2.19 -5.54 10.91
N THR A 16 -1.94 -4.26 11.17
CA THR A 16 -2.81 -3.46 12.03
C THR A 16 -4.23 -3.38 11.46
N ALA A 17 -4.35 -3.10 10.18
CA ALA A 17 -5.66 -2.99 9.54
C ALA A 17 -6.37 -4.33 9.48
N PHE A 18 -5.65 -5.39 9.12
CA PHE A 18 -6.23 -6.73 9.06
C PHE A 18 -6.76 -7.15 10.42
N ASP A 19 -5.98 -6.95 11.48
CA ASP A 19 -6.39 -7.32 12.83
C ASP A 19 -7.63 -6.53 13.27
N TRP A 20 -7.67 -5.24 12.93
CA TRP A 20 -8.81 -4.40 13.26
C TRP A 20 -10.11 -4.94 12.63
N TYR A 21 -10.04 -5.33 11.36
CA TYR A 21 -11.20 -5.92 10.69
C TYR A 21 -11.52 -7.31 11.26
N ALA A 22 -10.50 -8.13 11.51
CA ALA A 22 -10.69 -9.50 11.99
C ALA A 22 -11.39 -9.54 13.36
N GLU A 23 -11.10 -8.57 14.22
CA GLU A 23 -11.78 -8.46 15.52
C GLU A 23 -13.28 -8.23 15.37
N ARG A 24 -13.70 -7.66 14.26
CA ARG A 24 -15.10 -7.32 14.00
C ARG A 24 -15.79 -8.33 13.10
N SER A 25 -15.10 -8.80 12.08
CA SER A 25 -15.63 -9.77 11.15
C SER A 25 -14.48 -10.44 10.40
N HIS A 26 -14.34 -11.73 10.57
CA HIS A 26 -13.30 -12.50 9.87
C HIS A 26 -13.48 -12.38 8.35
N ASP A 27 -14.73 -12.44 7.87
CA ASP A 27 -15.00 -12.31 6.43
C ASP A 27 -14.55 -10.97 5.86
N VAL A 28 -14.76 -9.89 6.61
CA VAL A 28 -14.35 -8.57 6.15
C VAL A 28 -12.82 -8.47 6.11
N ALA A 29 -12.12 -9.06 7.07
CA ALA A 29 -10.66 -9.10 7.05
C ALA A 29 -10.14 -9.80 5.80
N ILE A 30 -10.76 -10.93 5.42
CA ILE A 30 -10.36 -11.65 4.20
C ILE A 30 -10.62 -10.79 2.96
N ARG A 31 -11.76 -10.10 2.90
CA ARG A 31 -12.05 -9.20 1.78
C ARG A 31 -11.05 -8.05 1.70
N PHE A 32 -10.62 -7.54 2.86
CA PHE A 32 -9.60 -6.50 2.90
C PHE A 32 -8.29 -7.01 2.30
N ALA A 33 -7.85 -8.20 2.70
CA ALA A 33 -6.63 -8.80 2.16
C ALA A 33 -6.74 -9.00 0.66
N ASP A 34 -7.89 -9.48 0.16
CA ASP A 34 -8.12 -9.65 -1.28
C ASP A 34 -8.09 -8.32 -2.01
N ALA A 35 -8.66 -7.27 -1.42
CA ALA A 35 -8.65 -5.94 -2.03
C ALA A 35 -7.23 -5.38 -2.13
N ILE A 36 -6.39 -5.64 -1.14
CA ILE A 36 -4.98 -5.25 -1.17
C ILE A 36 -4.26 -5.99 -2.30
N LEU A 37 -4.47 -7.30 -2.43
CA LEU A 37 -3.85 -8.07 -3.51
C LEU A 37 -4.28 -7.59 -4.89
N ASP A 38 -5.57 -7.31 -5.07
CA ASP A 38 -6.07 -6.77 -6.33
C ASP A 38 -5.42 -5.43 -6.67
N ALA A 39 -5.28 -4.56 -5.68
CA ALA A 39 -4.65 -3.27 -5.88
C ALA A 39 -3.18 -3.44 -6.28
N LEU A 40 -2.46 -4.34 -5.63
CA LEU A 40 -1.07 -4.61 -5.95
C LEU A 40 -0.91 -5.17 -7.36
N GLU A 41 -1.80 -6.03 -7.81
CA GLU A 41 -1.77 -6.56 -9.16
C GLU A 41 -1.98 -5.46 -10.20
N ARG A 42 -2.93 -4.56 -9.96
CA ARG A 42 -3.18 -3.43 -10.87
C ARG A 42 -1.95 -2.52 -10.92
N ILE A 43 -1.36 -2.23 -9.78
CA ILE A 43 -0.17 -1.38 -9.69
C ILE A 43 1.00 -2.03 -10.43
N ALA A 44 1.21 -3.32 -10.22
CA ALA A 44 2.35 -4.03 -10.81
C ALA A 44 2.29 -4.08 -12.34
N ARG A 45 1.07 -4.08 -12.90
CA ARG A 45 0.92 -4.09 -14.36
C ARG A 45 1.40 -2.80 -15.01
N GLU A 46 1.05 -1.66 -14.43
CA GLU A 46 1.36 -0.36 -15.02
C GLU A 46 1.62 0.67 -13.93
N PRO A 47 2.74 0.55 -13.22
CA PRO A 47 2.98 1.45 -12.07
C PRO A 47 3.04 2.93 -12.45
N GLU A 48 3.46 3.25 -13.67
CA GLU A 48 3.56 4.63 -14.13
C GLU A 48 2.20 5.31 -14.34
N ARG A 49 1.12 4.54 -14.38
CA ARG A 49 -0.22 5.11 -14.55
C ARG A 49 -0.79 5.67 -13.25
N PHE A 50 -0.15 5.39 -12.13
CA PHE A 50 -0.67 5.84 -10.84
C PHE A 50 -0.11 7.21 -10.48
N ALA A 51 -0.90 7.98 -9.73
CA ALA A 51 -0.57 9.36 -9.42
C ALA A 51 0.74 9.49 -8.65
N MET A 52 1.58 10.39 -9.12
CA MET A 52 2.80 10.77 -8.43
C MET A 52 2.42 11.75 -7.32
N ILE A 53 2.87 11.51 -6.10
CA ILE A 53 2.50 12.35 -4.96
C ILE A 53 3.64 13.26 -4.48
N ASP A 54 4.84 12.92 -4.91
CA ASP A 54 6.00 13.78 -4.70
C ASP A 54 7.02 13.41 -5.77
N GLY A 55 8.01 13.84 -6.07
CA GLY A 55 8.89 13.47 -7.18
C GLY A 55 9.40 12.02 -7.13
N PHE A 56 8.97 11.23 -6.18
CA PHE A 56 9.55 9.92 -5.91
C PHE A 56 8.53 8.82 -5.65
N HIS A 57 7.40 9.14 -5.06
CA HIS A 57 6.39 8.16 -4.66
C HIS A 57 5.11 8.32 -5.46
N ARG A 58 4.42 7.19 -5.64
CA ARG A 58 3.09 7.12 -6.26
C ARG A 58 2.12 6.49 -5.30
N GLN A 59 0.83 6.63 -5.58
CA GLN A 59 -0.19 5.99 -4.76
C GLN A 59 -1.31 5.41 -5.60
N GLY A 60 -1.87 4.29 -5.13
CA GLY A 60 -3.02 3.65 -5.73
C GLY A 60 -4.09 3.40 -4.69
N ARG A 61 -5.36 3.58 -5.07
CA ARG A 61 -6.47 3.36 -4.15
C ARG A 61 -6.78 1.88 -4.02
N VAL A 62 -7.19 1.49 -2.82
CA VAL A 62 -7.72 0.15 -2.57
C VAL A 62 -9.23 0.23 -2.73
N GLN A 63 -9.82 -0.62 -3.58
CA GLN A 63 -11.25 -0.58 -3.83
C GLN A 63 -12.04 -1.05 -2.61
N ARG A 64 -13.11 -0.34 -2.29
CA ARG A 64 -14.06 -0.67 -1.22
C ARG A 64 -13.56 -0.48 0.20
N PHE A 65 -12.30 -0.13 0.37
CA PHE A 65 -11.71 0.11 1.68
C PHE A 65 -11.06 1.49 1.69
N PRO A 66 -11.07 2.18 2.83
CA PRO A 66 -10.56 3.56 2.89
C PRO A 66 -9.05 3.62 3.02
N PHE A 67 -8.35 2.96 2.10
CA PHE A 67 -6.89 2.89 2.11
C PHE A 67 -6.32 3.22 0.74
N ARG A 68 -5.06 3.63 0.74
CA ARG A 68 -4.26 3.75 -0.46
C ARG A 68 -2.92 3.08 -0.22
N ILE A 69 -2.33 2.57 -1.29
CA ILE A 69 -1.01 1.96 -1.25
C ILE A 69 -0.02 2.99 -1.77
N VAL A 70 0.95 3.36 -0.93
CA VAL A 70 2.04 4.24 -1.31
C VAL A 70 3.20 3.36 -1.75
N PHE A 71 3.75 3.63 -2.93
CA PHE A 71 4.79 2.78 -3.49
C PHE A 71 5.78 3.59 -4.32
N ARG A 72 6.92 2.99 -4.59
CA ARG A 72 7.86 3.47 -5.60
C ARG A 72 8.30 2.30 -6.46
N HIS A 73 8.79 2.61 -7.63
CA HIS A 73 9.15 1.60 -8.61
C HIS A 73 10.57 1.90 -9.10
N ASP A 74 11.47 0.93 -9.04
CA ASP A 74 12.86 1.11 -9.43
C ASP A 74 13.25 0.30 -10.67
N GLY A 75 12.29 0.05 -11.56
CA GLY A 75 12.52 -0.70 -12.78
C GLY A 75 12.28 -2.19 -12.64
N GLU A 76 12.82 -2.82 -11.62
CA GLU A 76 12.66 -4.26 -11.39
C GLU A 76 11.77 -4.57 -10.20
N HIS A 77 11.71 -3.67 -9.23
CA HIS A 77 10.99 -3.91 -8.00
C HIS A 77 9.89 -2.89 -7.79
N LEU A 78 8.75 -3.39 -7.37
CA LEU A 78 7.68 -2.57 -6.84
C LEU A 78 7.86 -2.56 -5.32
N ILE A 79 8.15 -1.40 -4.76
CA ILE A 79 8.41 -1.28 -3.33
C ILE A 79 7.22 -0.63 -2.66
N VAL A 80 6.52 -1.39 -1.83
CA VAL A 80 5.36 -0.89 -1.09
C VAL A 80 5.87 -0.23 0.18
N VAL A 81 5.66 1.07 0.29
CA VAL A 81 6.17 1.90 1.37
C VAL A 81 5.19 1.95 2.53
N ALA A 82 3.90 2.04 2.24
CA ALA A 82 2.87 2.15 3.26
C ALA A 82 1.51 1.72 2.73
N ILE A 83 0.66 1.24 3.62
CA ILE A 83 -0.76 1.02 3.34
C ILE A 83 -1.51 1.98 4.24
N ALA A 84 -1.85 3.14 3.69
CA ALA A 84 -2.28 4.29 4.46
C ALA A 84 -3.79 4.44 4.49
N HIS A 85 -4.37 4.45 5.69
CA HIS A 85 -5.77 4.79 5.86
C HIS A 85 -5.95 6.26 5.48
N HIS A 86 -7.10 6.60 4.88
CA HIS A 86 -7.39 7.96 4.43
C HIS A 86 -7.32 8.99 5.57
N ARG A 87 -7.50 8.56 6.81
CA ARG A 87 -7.45 9.45 7.98
C ARG A 87 -6.04 9.69 8.51
N ARG A 88 -5.05 8.92 8.04
CA ARG A 88 -3.68 9.14 8.49
C ARG A 88 -3.15 10.44 7.91
N GLN A 89 -2.31 11.12 8.69
CA GLN A 89 -1.64 12.33 8.24
C GLN A 89 -0.86 12.05 6.96
N SER A 90 -1.02 12.95 5.99
CA SER A 90 -0.33 12.82 4.71
C SER A 90 1.18 12.81 4.92
N GLY A 91 1.83 11.84 4.29
CA GLY A 91 3.29 11.76 4.34
C GLY A 91 3.88 11.19 5.62
N TYR A 92 3.08 10.60 6.51
CA TYR A 92 3.59 10.01 7.75
C TYR A 92 4.67 8.95 7.50
N TRP A 93 4.64 8.35 6.33
CA TRP A 93 5.57 7.29 5.91
C TRP A 93 6.90 7.82 5.40
N ARG A 94 7.01 9.13 5.09
CA ARG A 94 8.23 9.68 4.46
C ARG A 94 9.50 9.45 5.25
N PRO A 95 9.53 9.67 6.58
CA PRO A 95 10.76 9.43 7.32
C PRO A 95 11.26 8.00 7.26
N MET A 96 10.36 7.05 6.98
CA MET A 96 10.71 5.63 6.91
C MET A 96 11.28 5.22 5.57
N ASP A 97 11.14 6.07 4.56
CA ASP A 97 11.60 5.77 3.20
C ASP A 97 12.47 6.89 2.62
N GLU A 98 13.10 7.69 3.46
CA GLU A 98 14.01 8.70 2.96
C GLU A 98 15.34 8.03 2.54
N PRO A 99 15.84 8.36 1.34
CA PRO A 99 17.19 7.92 0.97
C PRO A 99 18.18 8.61 1.91
N SER A 100 19.02 7.81 2.49
CA SER A 100 20.08 8.33 3.39
C SER A 100 21.18 8.98 2.58
#